data_ee7f65398e1f9ffb2c3a84f94457966a
#
_entry.id   ee7f65398e1f9ffb2c3a84f94457966a
#
_cell.length_a   1.000
_cell.length_b   1.000
_cell.length_c   1.000
_cell.angle_alpha   90.00
_cell.angle_beta   90.00
_cell.angle_gamma   90.00
#
_symmetry.space_group_name_H-M   'P 1'
#
loop_
_entity.id
_entity.type
_entity.pdbx_description
1 polymer ?
#
loop_
_entity_poly.entity_id
_entity_poly.type
_entity_poly.pdbx_seq_one_letter_code
_entity_poly.pdbx_strand_id
1 'polypeptide(L)'
;VAGTYSLEVQNLATAATLTSQPVASSSTVVGSGSLTIAVGGTSATISIGATNNTLAGIADAINSAPNNPGVTASIITAADGARLVLTGTATGSSNGITVTQSGGDGGLSALVYDPADNDTAMTLTQPANNANFTINGYAATSANNVVTGAISGVTLNLLQQSAANTPTTLTVSPDTTAAQSSINAFVTALNSTLTSIQSLTAYNATTQTAGALQGNATLESFQNQLSTILDAVRSSNTGINSLSDLGITADASTGAYDSNATTLTNALSSSLSGVGSLLGGTNGLATQIDALVKQYTGAGGILATINQGLQAGLTNLATQQTELNSELATYSATLTTEYNAMDTAVAQLKETQNYLTAAFNPSSSSSSSSSSSNLTSGTTST
;
A
#
# COMPACT_ATOMS: atom_id res chain seq x y z
N VAL A 1 15.86 0.28 21.43
CA VAL A 1 15.43 -0.37 22.67
C VAL A 1 14.67 0.66 23.51
N ALA A 2 13.45 0.31 23.97
CA ALA A 2 12.66 1.15 24.87
C ALA A 2 13.41 1.36 26.19
N GLY A 3 13.35 2.56 26.74
CA GLY A 3 14.03 2.90 27.97
C GLY A 3 14.16 4.41 28.15
N THR A 4 14.70 4.81 29.28
CA THR A 4 15.00 6.22 29.59
C THR A 4 16.51 6.41 29.51
N TYR A 5 16.92 7.42 28.76
CA TYR A 5 18.31 7.76 28.52
C TYR A 5 18.56 9.20 28.96
N SER A 6 19.74 9.45 29.49
CA SER A 6 20.23 10.78 29.79
C SER A 6 21.10 11.25 28.62
N LEU A 7 20.69 12.29 27.89
CA LEU A 7 21.41 12.84 26.74
C LEU A 7 21.94 14.22 27.08
N GLU A 8 23.24 14.44 26.90
CA GLU A 8 23.86 15.77 27.00
C GLU A 8 24.63 16.06 25.71
N VAL A 9 24.29 17.10 25.00
CA VAL A 9 24.94 17.54 23.77
C VAL A 9 25.98 18.60 24.16
N GLN A 10 27.27 18.25 24.04
CA GLN A 10 28.37 19.14 24.38
C GLN A 10 28.66 20.17 23.30
N ASN A 11 28.57 19.76 22.02
CA ASN A 11 28.60 20.65 20.88
C ASN A 11 27.97 19.98 19.66
N LEU A 12 27.50 20.77 18.73
CA LEU A 12 26.98 20.30 17.44
C LEU A 12 28.11 20.06 16.44
N ALA A 13 27.85 19.22 15.45
CA ALA A 13 28.68 19.12 14.26
C ALA A 13 28.53 20.41 13.42
N THR A 14 29.67 20.95 12.98
CA THR A 14 29.74 22.16 12.18
C THR A 14 30.48 21.91 10.87
N ALA A 15 30.12 22.65 9.82
CA ALA A 15 30.87 22.70 8.57
C ALA A 15 31.96 23.80 8.64
N ALA A 16 33.04 23.59 7.91
CA ALA A 16 34.07 24.60 7.79
C ALA A 16 33.56 25.86 7.04
N THR A 17 33.94 27.02 7.51
CA THR A 17 33.73 28.30 6.80
C THR A 17 35.01 29.10 6.76
N LEU A 18 35.48 29.42 5.56
CA LEU A 18 36.60 30.29 5.30
C LEU A 18 36.11 31.65 4.79
N THR A 19 36.75 32.72 5.21
CA THR A 19 36.43 34.08 4.77
C THR A 19 37.70 34.78 4.27
N SER A 20 37.65 35.35 3.07
CA SER A 20 38.77 36.13 2.53
C SER A 20 38.92 37.48 3.22
N GLN A 21 40.08 38.11 3.05
CA GLN A 21 40.23 39.55 3.34
C GLN A 21 39.25 40.39 2.48
N PRO A 22 38.82 41.56 2.94
CA PRO A 22 37.92 42.41 2.18
C PRO A 22 38.61 43.01 0.94
N VAL A 23 37.87 43.09 -0.15
CA VAL A 23 38.24 43.81 -1.34
C VAL A 23 37.20 44.92 -1.62
N ALA A 24 37.53 45.89 -2.43
CA ALA A 24 36.68 47.08 -2.62
C ALA A 24 35.25 46.75 -3.08
N SER A 25 35.07 45.72 -3.93
CA SER A 25 33.75 45.27 -4.41
C SER A 25 33.80 43.82 -4.94
N SER A 26 32.66 43.23 -5.20
CA SER A 26 32.56 41.91 -5.84
C SER A 26 33.12 41.86 -7.27
N SER A 27 33.21 43.02 -7.96
CA SER A 27 33.80 43.16 -9.30
C SER A 27 35.31 43.46 -9.26
N THR A 28 35.93 43.51 -8.08
CA THR A 28 37.37 43.69 -7.94
C THR A 28 38.10 42.49 -8.55
N VAL A 29 39.05 42.74 -9.43
CA VAL A 29 39.95 41.72 -9.96
C VAL A 29 40.87 41.24 -8.83
N VAL A 30 40.87 39.91 -8.61
CA VAL A 30 41.71 39.28 -7.57
C VAL A 30 43.00 38.77 -8.18
N GLY A 31 42.94 38.05 -9.30
CA GLY A 31 44.10 37.49 -9.97
C GLY A 31 43.75 36.33 -10.89
N SER A 32 44.74 35.76 -11.55
CA SER A 32 44.62 34.63 -12.46
C SER A 32 45.51 33.47 -12.02
N GLY A 33 45.19 32.24 -12.50
CA GLY A 33 45.90 31.01 -12.17
C GLY A 33 44.95 29.82 -12.00
N SER A 34 45.39 28.85 -11.23
CA SER A 34 44.54 27.67 -10.83
C SER A 34 44.34 27.68 -9.34
N LEU A 35 43.07 27.56 -8.93
CA LEU A 35 42.67 27.47 -7.52
C LEU A 35 42.22 26.01 -7.27
N THR A 36 42.89 25.33 -6.34
CA THR A 36 42.50 23.96 -5.95
C THR A 36 41.85 23.99 -4.58
N ILE A 37 40.61 23.55 -4.50
CA ILE A 37 39.84 23.44 -3.25
C ILE A 37 39.71 21.99 -2.90
N ALA A 38 40.00 21.64 -1.65
CA ALA A 38 39.85 20.25 -1.17
C ALA A 38 39.03 20.20 0.11
N VAL A 39 38.18 19.17 0.23
CA VAL A 39 37.36 18.85 1.40
C VAL A 39 37.27 17.34 1.56
N GLY A 40 37.55 16.82 2.74
CA GLY A 40 37.32 15.41 3.06
C GLY A 40 38.08 14.41 2.15
N GLY A 41 39.21 14.82 1.60
CA GLY A 41 40.02 13.98 0.69
C GLY A 41 39.60 14.04 -0.78
N THR A 42 38.57 14.82 -1.13
CA THR A 42 38.21 15.13 -2.52
C THR A 42 38.67 16.54 -2.88
N SER A 43 39.06 16.78 -4.13
CA SER A 43 39.52 18.10 -4.58
C SER A 43 39.02 18.44 -5.97
N ALA A 44 38.87 19.74 -6.22
CA ALA A 44 38.61 20.29 -7.55
C ALA A 44 39.62 21.41 -7.86
N THR A 45 40.13 21.43 -9.06
CA THR A 45 40.99 22.49 -9.57
C THR A 45 40.19 23.35 -10.54
N ILE A 46 40.14 24.65 -10.27
CA ILE A 46 39.33 25.62 -10.99
C ILE A 46 40.29 26.60 -11.67
N SER A 47 40.15 26.73 -12.98
CA SER A 47 40.95 27.66 -13.78
C SER A 47 40.38 29.06 -13.70
N ILE A 48 41.16 30.02 -13.26
CA ILE A 48 40.78 31.42 -13.15
C ILE A 48 41.55 32.21 -14.19
N GLY A 49 40.86 32.88 -15.09
CA GLY A 49 41.41 33.63 -16.19
C GLY A 49 40.72 35.01 -16.36
N ALA A 50 40.98 35.70 -17.42
CA ALA A 50 40.50 37.09 -17.64
C ALA A 50 38.96 37.23 -17.64
N THR A 51 38.22 36.15 -17.85
CA THR A 51 36.72 36.16 -17.88
C THR A 51 36.07 35.95 -16.52
N ASN A 52 36.80 35.39 -15.55
CA ASN A 52 36.26 35.03 -14.22
C ASN A 52 37.20 35.40 -13.06
N ASN A 53 38.14 36.33 -13.26
CA ASN A 53 39.16 36.73 -12.28
C ASN A 53 38.69 37.76 -11.25
N THR A 54 37.43 38.18 -11.29
CA THR A 54 36.82 38.99 -10.26
C THR A 54 36.34 38.12 -9.07
N LEU A 55 36.13 38.76 -7.91
CA LEU A 55 35.64 38.03 -6.74
C LEU A 55 34.31 37.29 -7.04
N ALA A 56 33.39 37.93 -7.79
CA ALA A 56 32.13 37.31 -8.23
C ALA A 56 32.41 36.17 -9.21
N GLY A 57 33.26 36.38 -10.22
CA GLY A 57 33.57 35.32 -11.21
C GLY A 57 34.25 34.10 -10.59
N ILE A 58 35.09 34.31 -9.55
CA ILE A 58 35.69 33.18 -8.80
C ILE A 58 34.62 32.43 -8.00
N ALA A 59 33.68 33.11 -7.33
CA ALA A 59 32.59 32.45 -6.61
C ALA A 59 31.71 31.62 -7.57
N ASP A 60 31.35 32.18 -8.72
CA ASP A 60 30.57 31.49 -9.75
C ASP A 60 31.32 30.27 -10.33
N ALA A 61 32.62 30.42 -10.56
CA ALA A 61 33.47 29.32 -11.06
C ALA A 61 33.58 28.17 -10.04
N ILE A 62 33.68 28.50 -8.75
CA ILE A 62 33.67 27.47 -7.67
C ILE A 62 32.35 26.75 -7.63
N ASN A 63 31.22 27.48 -7.62
CA ASN A 63 29.90 26.90 -7.52
C ASN A 63 29.50 26.05 -8.76
N SER A 64 30.00 26.43 -9.94
CA SER A 64 29.73 25.72 -11.20
C SER A 64 30.75 24.62 -11.53
N ALA A 65 31.76 24.41 -10.71
CA ALA A 65 32.78 23.40 -10.95
C ALA A 65 32.17 21.99 -10.97
N PRO A 66 32.34 21.18 -12.05
CA PRO A 66 31.68 19.88 -12.17
C PRO A 66 32.12 18.86 -11.13
N ASN A 67 33.32 19.06 -10.54
CA ASN A 67 33.86 18.20 -9.47
C ASN A 67 33.99 18.95 -8.16
N ASN A 68 33.07 19.89 -7.86
CA ASN A 68 33.07 20.63 -6.62
C ASN A 68 33.10 19.67 -5.40
N PRO A 69 34.08 19.78 -4.50
CA PRO A 69 34.25 18.84 -3.38
C PRO A 69 33.22 19.04 -2.24
N GLY A 70 32.16 19.78 -2.47
CA GLY A 70 31.15 20.08 -1.47
C GLY A 70 31.40 21.43 -0.77
N VAL A 71 31.73 22.44 -1.54
CA VAL A 71 31.92 23.83 -1.07
C VAL A 71 30.92 24.73 -1.80
N THR A 72 30.27 25.60 -1.05
CA THR A 72 29.50 26.71 -1.61
C THR A 72 30.28 28.02 -1.42
N ALA A 73 30.47 28.75 -2.50
CA ALA A 73 31.08 30.06 -2.51
C ALA A 73 30.01 31.15 -2.51
N SER A 74 30.09 32.10 -1.62
CA SER A 74 29.21 33.27 -1.55
C SER A 74 30.00 34.54 -1.33
N ILE A 75 29.39 35.68 -1.63
CA ILE A 75 30.00 37.00 -1.39
C ILE A 75 29.19 37.74 -0.32
N ILE A 76 29.87 38.15 0.71
CA ILE A 76 29.30 39.03 1.73
C ILE A 76 29.88 40.41 1.54
N THR A 77 29.03 41.42 1.32
CA THR A 77 29.42 42.85 1.25
C THR A 77 29.11 43.52 2.59
N ALA A 78 30.13 43.99 3.24
CA ALA A 78 30.06 44.73 4.51
C ALA A 78 30.54 46.15 4.32
N ALA A 79 30.54 46.95 5.37
CA ALA A 79 30.96 48.37 5.31
C ALA A 79 32.44 48.55 4.91
N ASP A 80 33.26 47.55 5.15
CA ASP A 80 34.71 47.53 4.87
C ASP A 80 35.08 46.86 3.54
N GLY A 81 34.06 46.40 2.76
CA GLY A 81 34.25 45.80 1.44
C GLY A 81 33.56 44.48 1.24
N ALA A 82 33.82 43.84 0.10
CA ALA A 82 33.30 42.53 -0.28
C ALA A 82 34.27 41.40 0.09
N ARG A 83 33.77 40.27 0.56
CA ARG A 83 34.55 39.10 0.97
C ARG A 83 34.00 37.83 0.30
N LEU A 84 34.90 36.98 -0.13
CA LEU A 84 34.54 35.62 -0.52
C LEU A 84 34.41 34.74 0.73
N VAL A 85 33.29 34.09 0.86
CA VAL A 85 33.01 33.13 1.93
C VAL A 85 32.84 31.74 1.30
N LEU A 86 33.65 30.79 1.74
CA LEU A 86 33.58 29.40 1.34
C LEU A 86 33.00 28.58 2.49
N THR A 87 31.87 27.94 2.28
CA THR A 87 31.19 27.10 3.30
C THR A 87 31.11 25.66 2.83
N GLY A 88 31.59 24.73 3.65
CA GLY A 88 31.42 23.29 3.41
C GLY A 88 29.96 22.89 3.49
N THR A 89 29.53 22.01 2.62
CA THR A 89 28.16 21.43 2.63
C THR A 89 28.01 20.30 3.62
N ALA A 90 29.12 19.67 4.04
CA ALA A 90 29.16 18.59 5.01
C ALA A 90 29.79 19.08 6.33
N THR A 91 29.19 18.61 7.43
CA THR A 91 29.75 18.78 8.80
C THR A 91 30.77 17.71 9.13
N GLY A 92 31.46 17.84 10.25
CA GLY A 92 32.37 16.83 10.78
C GLY A 92 33.85 17.18 10.57
N SER A 93 34.67 16.83 11.53
CA SER A 93 36.09 17.20 11.62
C SER A 93 36.95 16.81 10.41
N SER A 94 36.54 15.76 9.67
CA SER A 94 37.24 15.34 8.45
C SER A 94 36.96 16.24 7.23
N ASN A 95 35.98 17.15 7.31
CA ASN A 95 35.53 17.99 6.20
C ASN A 95 36.08 19.42 6.29
N GLY A 96 37.31 19.60 6.80
CA GLY A 96 38.04 20.86 6.72
C GLY A 96 38.25 21.27 5.26
N ILE A 97 38.14 22.58 4.99
CA ILE A 97 38.41 23.12 3.66
C ILE A 97 39.89 23.55 3.59
N THR A 98 40.59 23.15 2.54
CA THR A 98 41.87 23.71 2.17
C THR A 98 41.79 24.33 0.78
N VAL A 99 42.46 25.42 0.59
CA VAL A 99 42.53 26.16 -0.68
C VAL A 99 43.99 26.42 -1.02
N THR A 100 44.43 25.90 -2.15
CA THR A 100 45.78 26.18 -2.64
C THR A 100 45.72 26.81 -4.03
N GLN A 101 46.79 27.48 -4.43
CA GLN A 101 46.87 28.12 -5.74
C GLN A 101 48.12 27.65 -6.49
N SER A 102 48.09 27.71 -7.82
CA SER A 102 49.26 27.47 -8.65
C SER A 102 49.22 28.30 -9.95
N GLY A 103 50.38 28.73 -10.39
CA GLY A 103 50.54 29.52 -11.62
C GLY A 103 49.91 30.91 -11.55
N GLY A 104 49.81 31.56 -12.73
CA GLY A 104 49.14 32.85 -12.87
C GLY A 104 49.98 34.07 -12.43
N ASP A 105 49.32 35.16 -12.04
CA ASP A 105 49.92 36.43 -11.68
C ASP A 105 50.19 36.57 -10.16
N GLY A 106 49.91 35.58 -9.36
CA GLY A 106 50.09 35.56 -7.92
C GLY A 106 48.97 36.21 -7.10
N GLY A 107 47.97 36.84 -7.73
CA GLY A 107 46.86 37.49 -7.02
C GLY A 107 45.95 36.52 -6.26
N LEU A 108 45.82 35.27 -6.71
CA LEU A 108 45.05 34.25 -6.03
C LEU A 108 45.64 33.81 -4.67
N SER A 109 46.88 34.20 -4.34
CA SER A 109 47.48 33.96 -3.02
C SER A 109 46.65 34.56 -1.87
N ALA A 110 45.86 35.62 -2.15
CA ALA A 110 44.93 36.21 -1.18
C ALA A 110 43.75 35.28 -0.80
N LEU A 111 43.53 34.22 -1.54
CA LEU A 111 42.43 33.23 -1.32
C LEU A 111 42.96 31.86 -0.84
N VAL A 112 44.22 31.76 -0.46
CA VAL A 112 44.81 30.52 0.02
C VAL A 112 44.49 30.28 1.49
N TYR A 113 44.20 29.02 1.81
CA TYR A 113 44.11 28.52 3.17
C TYR A 113 44.61 27.07 3.21
N ASP A 114 45.84 26.91 3.60
CA ASP A 114 46.46 25.61 3.90
C ASP A 114 47.26 25.71 5.22
N PRO A 115 46.59 25.32 6.34
CA PRO A 115 47.24 25.36 7.65
C PRO A 115 48.42 24.41 7.79
N ALA A 116 48.55 23.35 6.95
CA ALA A 116 49.69 22.47 6.96
C ALA A 116 50.97 23.13 6.44
N ASP A 117 50.84 24.06 5.47
CA ASP A 117 51.95 24.84 4.90
C ASP A 117 52.08 26.25 5.50
N ASN A 118 51.31 26.58 6.54
CA ASN A 118 51.20 27.91 7.16
C ASN A 118 50.69 29.01 6.20
N ASP A 119 50.00 28.63 5.13
CA ASP A 119 49.35 29.51 4.19
C ASP A 119 47.90 29.80 4.62
N THR A 120 47.70 30.91 5.35
CA THR A 120 46.40 31.27 5.97
C THR A 120 45.98 32.68 5.59
N ALA A 121 46.01 33.03 4.29
CA ALA A 121 45.54 34.30 3.79
C ALA A 121 44.01 34.48 3.97
N MET A 122 43.23 33.40 3.84
CA MET A 122 41.85 33.37 4.30
C MET A 122 41.79 33.05 5.81
N THR A 123 40.73 33.47 6.45
CA THR A 123 40.48 33.24 7.88
C THR A 123 39.49 32.12 8.06
N LEU A 124 39.81 31.13 8.90
CA LEU A 124 38.86 30.12 9.31
C LEU A 124 37.90 30.72 10.35
N THR A 125 36.68 31.06 9.91
CA THR A 125 35.64 31.65 10.77
C THR A 125 34.84 30.61 11.52
N GLN A 126 34.68 29.42 10.94
CA GLN A 126 34.05 28.26 11.58
C GLN A 126 34.84 26.99 11.24
N PRO A 127 35.38 26.30 12.23
CA PRO A 127 36.02 24.98 11.99
C PRO A 127 35.01 23.90 11.71
N ALA A 128 35.39 22.93 10.89
CA ALA A 128 34.65 21.67 10.74
C ALA A 128 34.83 20.83 12.03
N ASN A 129 33.77 20.54 12.72
CA ASN A 129 33.78 19.77 13.96
C ASN A 129 32.76 18.66 13.94
N ASN A 130 33.04 17.57 14.64
CA ASN A 130 32.07 16.57 14.98
C ASN A 130 31.13 17.07 16.08
N ALA A 131 29.90 16.56 16.10
CA ALA A 131 29.06 16.62 17.29
C ALA A 131 29.66 15.74 18.38
N ASN A 132 29.74 16.27 19.60
CA ASN A 132 30.11 15.51 20.80
C ASN A 132 28.93 15.53 21.77
N PHE A 133 28.59 14.36 22.28
CA PHE A 133 27.49 14.21 23.22
C PHE A 133 27.74 13.01 24.15
N THR A 134 26.99 12.95 25.24
CA THR A 134 27.01 11.76 26.11
C THR A 134 25.62 11.13 26.18
N ILE A 135 25.58 9.79 26.27
CA ILE A 135 24.36 9.03 26.53
C ILE A 135 24.61 8.20 27.80
N ASN A 136 23.81 8.45 28.83
CA ASN A 136 23.99 7.84 30.16
C ASN A 136 25.43 8.02 30.70
N GLY A 137 26.05 9.16 30.39
CA GLY A 137 27.44 9.48 30.79
C GLY A 137 28.52 8.89 29.88
N TYR A 138 28.18 8.05 28.91
CA TYR A 138 29.14 7.53 27.92
C TYR A 138 29.32 8.50 26.76
N ALA A 139 30.54 8.92 26.48
CA ALA A 139 30.88 9.81 25.40
C ALA A 139 30.66 9.17 24.02
N ALA A 140 30.07 9.91 23.12
CA ALA A 140 29.87 9.55 21.74
C ALA A 140 30.16 10.75 20.82
N THR A 141 30.52 10.49 19.58
CA THR A 141 30.81 11.52 18.58
C THR A 141 30.17 11.14 17.24
N SER A 142 29.78 12.15 16.48
CA SER A 142 29.20 11.99 15.14
C SER A 142 29.66 13.09 14.21
N ALA A 143 29.95 12.75 12.95
CA ALA A 143 30.26 13.76 11.93
C ALA A 143 29.02 14.60 11.56
N ASN A 144 27.81 14.13 11.90
CA ASN A 144 26.54 14.78 11.56
C ASN A 144 25.71 15.03 12.82
N ASN A 145 24.80 16.02 12.75
CA ASN A 145 23.83 16.28 13.80
C ASN A 145 22.63 15.30 13.77
N VAL A 146 22.48 14.52 12.71
CA VAL A 146 21.56 13.39 12.63
C VAL A 146 22.34 12.12 12.95
N VAL A 147 22.15 11.60 14.15
CA VAL A 147 22.93 10.49 14.69
C VAL A 147 22.10 9.23 14.63
N THR A 148 22.56 8.23 13.89
CA THR A 148 21.94 6.89 13.81
C THR A 148 22.82 5.88 14.54
N GLY A 149 22.20 4.93 15.23
CA GLY A 149 22.89 3.80 15.85
C GLY A 149 23.53 4.04 17.23
N ALA A 150 23.52 5.27 17.76
CA ALA A 150 23.96 5.54 19.14
C ALA A 150 23.04 4.86 20.17
N ILE A 151 21.76 4.78 19.86
CA ILE A 151 20.79 3.93 20.54
C ILE A 151 20.16 3.04 19.48
N SER A 152 20.17 1.73 19.68
CA SER A 152 19.66 0.77 18.69
C SER A 152 18.22 1.07 18.28
N GLY A 153 17.98 1.30 16.99
CA GLY A 153 16.68 1.60 16.42
C GLY A 153 16.19 3.04 16.63
N VAL A 154 17.06 3.94 17.12
CA VAL A 154 16.73 5.36 17.35
C VAL A 154 17.62 6.25 16.48
N THR A 155 17.03 7.24 15.84
CA THR A 155 17.73 8.37 15.20
C THR A 155 17.60 9.60 16.07
N LEU A 156 18.73 10.16 16.50
CA LEU A 156 18.78 11.38 17.31
C LEU A 156 19.04 12.57 16.38
N ASN A 157 18.20 13.59 16.47
CA ASN A 157 18.42 14.88 15.81
C ASN A 157 18.94 15.86 16.88
N LEU A 158 20.22 16.18 16.82
CA LEU A 158 20.87 17.13 17.73
C LEU A 158 20.58 18.54 17.22
N LEU A 159 19.75 19.31 17.92
CA LEU A 159 19.28 20.62 17.47
C LEU A 159 20.06 21.76 18.12
N GLN A 160 20.51 21.57 19.35
CA GLN A 160 21.23 22.57 20.12
C GLN A 160 22.14 21.93 21.17
N GLN A 161 23.13 22.69 21.63
CA GLN A 161 23.96 22.32 22.76
C GLN A 161 23.14 22.33 24.05
N SER A 162 23.33 21.35 24.91
CA SER A 162 22.75 21.34 26.26
C SER A 162 23.35 22.41 27.13
N ALA A 163 22.60 22.92 28.10
CA ALA A 163 23.23 23.76 29.15
C ALA A 163 24.24 22.89 29.92
N ALA A 164 25.35 23.48 30.34
CA ALA A 164 26.44 22.76 30.97
C ALA A 164 25.94 21.95 32.19
N ASN A 165 26.30 20.69 32.24
CA ASN A 165 25.89 19.72 33.30
C ASN A 165 24.36 19.59 33.47
N THR A 166 23.61 19.80 32.40
CA THR A 166 22.13 19.69 32.42
C THR A 166 21.68 18.71 31.33
N PRO A 167 21.80 17.40 31.57
CA PRO A 167 21.38 16.41 30.61
C PRO A 167 19.85 16.44 30.41
N THR A 168 19.42 16.20 29.21
CA THR A 168 18.01 16.04 28.84
C THR A 168 17.62 14.59 29.00
N THR A 169 16.48 14.34 29.64
CA THR A 169 15.92 12.99 29.71
C THR A 169 15.20 12.66 28.39
N LEU A 170 15.69 11.64 27.71
CA LEU A 170 15.09 11.08 26.50
C LEU A 170 14.37 9.79 26.86
N THR A 171 13.05 9.76 26.75
CA THR A 171 12.25 8.55 26.90
C THR A 171 11.95 7.96 25.52
N VAL A 172 12.43 6.74 25.29
CA VAL A 172 12.14 5.96 24.10
C VAL A 172 11.08 4.93 24.45
N SER A 173 9.93 5.00 23.84
CA SER A 173 8.85 4.03 23.97
C SER A 173 8.50 3.46 22.59
N PRO A 174 7.99 2.21 22.51
CA PRO A 174 7.47 1.71 21.25
C PRO A 174 6.35 2.61 20.73
N ASP A 175 6.38 2.94 19.45
CA ASP A 175 5.20 3.54 18.80
C ASP A 175 4.17 2.43 18.57
N THR A 176 3.14 2.44 19.38
CA THR A 176 2.05 1.47 19.29
C THR A 176 0.88 1.97 18.45
N THR A 177 0.92 3.20 17.95
CA THR A 177 -0.18 3.84 17.21
C THR A 177 -0.51 3.09 15.92
N ALA A 178 0.50 2.75 15.14
CA ALA A 178 0.33 1.98 13.91
C ALA A 178 -0.21 0.57 14.17
N ALA A 179 0.30 -0.09 15.23
CA ALA A 179 -0.18 -1.41 15.64
C ALA A 179 -1.64 -1.37 16.09
N GLN A 180 -2.01 -0.38 16.90
CA GLN A 180 -3.40 -0.17 17.36
C GLN A 180 -4.34 0.09 16.18
N SER A 181 -3.94 0.95 15.24
CA SER A 181 -4.73 1.23 14.03
C SER A 181 -4.95 -0.02 13.19
N SER A 182 -3.91 -0.85 13.01
CA SER A 182 -3.99 -2.10 12.25
C SER A 182 -4.91 -3.13 12.94
N ILE A 183 -4.85 -3.23 14.27
CA ILE A 183 -5.72 -4.13 15.04
C ILE A 183 -7.18 -3.66 14.95
N ASN A 184 -7.45 -2.38 15.08
CA ASN A 184 -8.80 -1.83 14.94
C ASN A 184 -9.35 -2.03 13.52
N ALA A 185 -8.53 -1.87 12.49
CA ALA A 185 -8.89 -2.17 11.10
C ALA A 185 -9.24 -3.65 10.92
N PHE A 186 -8.48 -4.56 11.54
CA PHE A 186 -8.78 -6.00 11.55
C PHE A 186 -10.12 -6.28 12.21
N VAL A 187 -10.42 -5.71 13.39
CA VAL A 187 -11.72 -5.87 14.09
C VAL A 187 -12.87 -5.35 13.22
N THR A 188 -12.68 -4.21 12.57
CA THR A 188 -13.68 -3.64 11.65
C THR A 188 -13.95 -4.56 10.45
N ALA A 189 -12.91 -5.10 9.82
CA ALA A 189 -13.04 -6.03 8.70
C ALA A 189 -13.70 -7.35 9.12
N LEU A 190 -13.35 -7.87 10.30
CA LEU A 190 -13.98 -9.04 10.90
C LEU A 190 -15.48 -8.82 11.10
N ASN A 191 -15.86 -7.72 11.73
CA ASN A 191 -17.28 -7.38 11.97
C ASN A 191 -18.05 -7.21 10.65
N SER A 192 -17.45 -6.58 9.65
CA SER A 192 -18.05 -6.44 8.31
C SER A 192 -18.31 -7.81 7.67
N THR A 193 -17.37 -8.74 7.82
CA THR A 193 -17.51 -10.11 7.32
C THR A 193 -18.64 -10.85 8.05
N LEU A 194 -18.67 -10.78 9.39
CA LEU A 194 -19.72 -11.41 10.20
C LEU A 194 -21.10 -10.85 9.87
N THR A 195 -21.21 -9.53 9.71
CA THR A 195 -22.47 -8.86 9.31
C THR A 195 -22.92 -9.29 7.93
N SER A 196 -22.00 -9.43 6.97
CA SER A 196 -22.31 -9.93 5.63
C SER A 196 -22.82 -11.37 5.67
N ILE A 197 -22.19 -12.22 6.47
CA ILE A 197 -22.62 -13.62 6.64
C ILE A 197 -24.02 -13.65 7.29
N GLN A 198 -24.22 -12.88 8.37
CA GLN A 198 -25.53 -12.79 9.03
C GLN A 198 -26.62 -12.32 8.06
N SER A 199 -26.38 -11.29 7.26
CA SER A 199 -27.36 -10.80 6.28
C SER A 199 -27.76 -11.85 5.24
N LEU A 200 -26.83 -12.73 4.85
CA LEU A 200 -27.06 -13.79 3.88
C LEU A 200 -27.74 -15.02 4.48
N THR A 201 -27.62 -15.25 5.80
CA THR A 201 -28.10 -16.45 6.47
C THR A 201 -29.33 -16.20 7.36
N ALA A 202 -29.59 -14.94 7.76
CA ALA A 202 -30.67 -14.62 8.67
C ALA A 202 -32.06 -14.76 8.04
N TYR A 203 -33.04 -15.14 8.83
CA TYR A 203 -34.45 -15.05 8.49
C TYR A 203 -35.02 -13.71 8.96
N ASN A 204 -35.60 -12.95 8.04
CA ASN A 204 -36.30 -11.73 8.39
C ASN A 204 -37.76 -12.04 8.74
N ALA A 205 -38.08 -12.05 10.02
CA ALA A 205 -39.42 -12.35 10.52
C ALA A 205 -40.48 -11.31 10.12
N THR A 206 -40.08 -10.05 9.86
CA THR A 206 -40.98 -8.99 9.47
C THR A 206 -41.43 -9.11 8.02
N THR A 207 -40.51 -9.43 7.11
CA THR A 207 -40.79 -9.63 5.68
C THR A 207 -41.07 -11.08 5.33
N GLN A 208 -40.90 -12.01 6.26
CA GLN A 208 -41.01 -13.46 6.08
C GLN A 208 -40.11 -13.99 4.97
N THR A 209 -38.93 -13.36 4.80
CA THR A 209 -37.95 -13.75 3.77
C THR A 209 -36.71 -14.35 4.41
N ALA A 210 -36.27 -15.46 3.81
CA ALA A 210 -35.01 -16.10 4.16
C ALA A 210 -33.85 -15.39 3.48
N GLY A 211 -32.69 -15.31 4.13
CA GLY A 211 -31.45 -14.94 3.49
C GLY A 211 -31.09 -15.94 2.39
N ALA A 212 -30.42 -15.47 1.36
CA ALA A 212 -30.11 -16.28 0.16
C ALA A 212 -29.29 -17.56 0.46
N LEU A 213 -28.58 -17.61 1.59
CA LEU A 213 -27.74 -18.72 2.03
C LEU A 213 -28.21 -19.30 3.38
N GLN A 214 -29.47 -19.10 3.76
CA GLN A 214 -30.01 -19.68 4.98
C GLN A 214 -29.89 -21.21 4.95
N GLY A 215 -29.33 -21.81 6.00
CA GLY A 215 -29.12 -23.25 6.11
C GLY A 215 -27.99 -23.79 5.22
N ASN A 216 -27.11 -22.92 4.71
CA ASN A 216 -25.94 -23.36 3.94
C ASN A 216 -24.86 -23.92 4.89
N ALA A 217 -24.72 -25.26 4.91
CA ALA A 217 -23.78 -25.96 5.78
C ALA A 217 -22.32 -25.54 5.58
N THR A 218 -21.94 -25.13 4.38
CA THR A 218 -20.57 -24.66 4.08
C THR A 218 -20.28 -23.37 4.82
N LEU A 219 -21.23 -22.44 4.83
CA LEU A 219 -21.08 -21.15 5.51
C LEU A 219 -21.13 -21.30 7.04
N GLU A 220 -21.99 -22.19 7.55
CA GLU A 220 -22.02 -22.55 8.97
C GLU A 220 -20.70 -23.19 9.42
N SER A 221 -20.12 -24.07 8.59
CA SER A 221 -18.80 -24.66 8.86
C SER A 221 -17.70 -23.60 8.88
N PHE A 222 -17.71 -22.64 7.96
CA PHE A 222 -16.79 -21.53 7.95
C PHE A 222 -16.89 -20.69 9.23
N GLN A 223 -18.11 -20.32 9.64
CA GLN A 223 -18.36 -19.56 10.87
C GLN A 223 -17.84 -20.28 12.11
N ASN A 224 -18.14 -21.57 12.25
CA ASN A 224 -17.71 -22.37 13.39
C ASN A 224 -16.16 -22.48 13.45
N GLN A 225 -15.49 -22.67 12.30
CA GLN A 225 -14.04 -22.70 12.24
C GLN A 225 -13.43 -21.33 12.57
N LEU A 226 -14.02 -20.24 12.05
CA LEU A 226 -13.60 -18.88 12.35
C LEU A 226 -13.73 -18.58 13.84
N SER A 227 -14.88 -18.88 14.47
CA SER A 227 -15.06 -18.72 15.92
C SER A 227 -14.03 -19.54 16.70
N THR A 228 -13.78 -20.77 16.32
CA THR A 228 -12.77 -21.62 16.97
C THR A 228 -11.37 -20.99 16.93
N ILE A 229 -11.01 -20.37 15.80
CA ILE A 229 -9.72 -19.67 15.67
C ILE A 229 -9.68 -18.41 16.55
N LEU A 230 -10.77 -17.65 16.60
CA LEU A 230 -10.84 -16.37 17.35
C LEU A 230 -10.86 -16.61 18.86
N ASP A 231 -11.53 -17.65 19.32
CA ASP A 231 -11.68 -18.01 20.74
C ASP A 231 -10.50 -18.83 21.28
N ALA A 232 -9.57 -19.23 20.40
CA ALA A 232 -8.45 -20.06 20.81
C ALA A 232 -7.52 -19.36 21.78
N VAL A 233 -7.30 -19.94 22.95
CA VAL A 233 -6.28 -19.54 23.91
C VAL A 233 -4.95 -20.20 23.52
N ARG A 234 -3.91 -19.38 23.34
CA ARG A 234 -2.57 -19.83 22.94
C ARG A 234 -1.61 -19.69 24.14
N SER A 235 -0.92 -20.74 24.47
CA SER A 235 0.12 -20.66 25.50
C SER A 235 1.28 -19.80 24.98
N SER A 236 1.54 -18.67 25.64
CA SER A 236 2.71 -17.85 25.38
C SER A 236 3.43 -17.51 26.70
N ASN A 237 4.75 -17.31 26.63
CA ASN A 237 5.53 -16.85 27.78
C ASN A 237 5.40 -15.34 28.03
N THR A 238 4.55 -14.64 27.27
CA THR A 238 4.43 -13.18 27.29
C THR A 238 3.19 -12.68 28.02
N GLY A 239 2.30 -13.59 28.48
CA GLY A 239 1.03 -13.24 29.15
C GLY A 239 -0.07 -12.80 28.21
N ILE A 240 0.18 -12.69 26.89
CA ILE A 240 -0.80 -12.39 25.85
C ILE A 240 -1.14 -13.69 25.12
N ASN A 241 -2.30 -14.27 25.40
CA ASN A 241 -2.66 -15.61 24.98
C ASN A 241 -3.93 -15.64 24.11
N SER A 242 -4.76 -14.62 24.18
CA SER A 242 -6.08 -14.57 23.53
C SER A 242 -6.43 -13.16 23.05
N LEU A 243 -7.45 -13.03 22.22
CA LEU A 243 -8.02 -11.73 21.86
C LEU A 243 -8.55 -10.97 23.08
N SER A 244 -9.07 -11.68 24.07
CA SER A 244 -9.54 -11.10 25.33
C SER A 244 -8.43 -10.37 26.09
N ASP A 245 -7.19 -10.85 26.04
CA ASP A 245 -6.04 -10.18 26.66
C ASP A 245 -5.68 -8.87 25.95
N LEU A 246 -6.09 -8.72 24.70
CA LEU A 246 -6.00 -7.48 23.93
C LEU A 246 -7.20 -6.55 24.19
N GLY A 247 -8.18 -6.97 24.99
CA GLY A 247 -9.44 -6.27 25.19
C GLY A 247 -10.39 -6.39 23.99
N ILE A 248 -10.20 -7.41 23.12
CA ILE A 248 -11.10 -7.70 22.00
C ILE A 248 -12.00 -8.84 22.41
N THR A 249 -13.30 -8.57 22.56
CA THR A 249 -14.30 -9.53 23.06
C THR A 249 -15.52 -9.53 22.16
N ALA A 250 -16.14 -10.69 22.00
CA ALA A 250 -17.39 -10.82 21.26
C ALA A 250 -18.55 -10.36 22.13
N ASP A 251 -19.44 -9.53 21.59
CA ASP A 251 -20.73 -9.19 22.18
C ASP A 251 -21.68 -10.38 22.04
N ALA A 252 -22.20 -10.85 23.16
CA ALA A 252 -23.04 -12.04 23.21
C ALA A 252 -24.41 -11.88 22.50
N SER A 253 -24.86 -10.64 22.28
CA SER A 253 -26.15 -10.35 21.66
C SER A 253 -26.07 -10.19 20.15
N THR A 254 -24.98 -9.60 19.66
CA THR A 254 -24.78 -9.28 18.25
C THR A 254 -23.78 -10.19 17.56
N GLY A 255 -22.91 -10.87 18.32
CA GLY A 255 -21.77 -11.64 17.80
C GLY A 255 -20.66 -10.76 17.20
N ALA A 256 -20.77 -9.43 17.31
CA ALA A 256 -19.73 -8.52 16.87
C ALA A 256 -18.58 -8.46 17.90
N TYR A 257 -17.37 -8.19 17.41
CA TYR A 257 -16.20 -8.02 18.26
C TYR A 257 -15.97 -6.54 18.55
N ASP A 258 -15.89 -6.21 19.84
CA ASP A 258 -15.56 -4.85 20.31
C ASP A 258 -14.12 -4.81 20.82
N SER A 259 -13.44 -3.67 20.62
CA SER A 259 -12.10 -3.46 21.17
C SER A 259 -12.11 -2.40 22.26
N ASN A 260 -11.58 -2.75 23.44
CA ASN A 260 -11.33 -1.81 24.52
C ASN A 260 -9.99 -1.10 24.29
N ALA A 261 -10.03 0.18 23.94
CA ALA A 261 -8.84 0.96 23.60
C ALA A 261 -7.81 1.03 24.75
N THR A 262 -8.25 1.09 26.00
CA THR A 262 -7.36 1.14 27.17
C THR A 262 -6.64 -0.19 27.36
N THR A 263 -7.34 -1.31 27.31
CA THR A 263 -6.77 -2.64 27.45
C THR A 263 -5.79 -2.93 26.29
N LEU A 264 -6.17 -2.57 25.07
CA LEU A 264 -5.31 -2.72 23.88
C LEU A 264 -4.02 -1.90 24.00
N THR A 265 -4.10 -0.64 24.43
CA THR A 265 -2.93 0.21 24.66
C THR A 265 -2.03 -0.37 25.74
N ASN A 266 -2.59 -0.88 26.83
CA ASN A 266 -1.80 -1.52 27.89
C ASN A 266 -1.11 -2.80 27.43
N ALA A 267 -1.79 -3.65 26.67
CA ALA A 267 -1.24 -4.86 26.09
C ALA A 267 -0.06 -4.56 25.12
N LEU A 268 -0.25 -3.59 24.22
CA LEU A 268 0.77 -3.15 23.27
C LEU A 268 1.99 -2.53 23.97
N SER A 269 1.76 -1.75 25.04
CA SER A 269 2.85 -1.11 25.80
C SER A 269 3.62 -2.11 26.66
N SER A 270 2.95 -3.12 27.20
CA SER A 270 3.59 -4.13 28.08
C SER A 270 4.31 -5.22 27.31
N SER A 271 3.78 -5.66 26.18
CA SER A 271 4.34 -6.76 25.38
C SER A 271 3.99 -6.66 23.89
N LEU A 272 4.61 -5.72 23.18
CA LEU A 272 4.44 -5.58 21.72
C LEU A 272 4.82 -6.88 20.97
N SER A 273 5.86 -7.58 21.43
CA SER A 273 6.29 -8.87 20.85
C SER A 273 5.26 -9.98 21.11
N GLY A 274 4.60 -9.98 22.27
CA GLY A 274 3.53 -10.92 22.61
C GLY A 274 2.31 -10.72 21.72
N VAL A 275 1.89 -9.47 21.55
CA VAL A 275 0.80 -9.09 20.62
C VAL A 275 1.17 -9.52 19.19
N GLY A 276 2.41 -9.22 18.76
CA GLY A 276 2.90 -9.62 17.44
C GLY A 276 2.88 -11.14 17.24
N SER A 277 3.23 -11.92 18.25
CA SER A 277 3.21 -13.39 18.20
C SER A 277 1.79 -13.95 18.15
N LEU A 278 0.87 -13.38 18.95
CA LEU A 278 -0.54 -13.77 18.96
C LEU A 278 -1.21 -13.54 17.61
N LEU A 279 -0.97 -12.38 17.00
CA LEU A 279 -1.63 -11.99 15.76
C LEU A 279 -0.91 -12.51 14.51
N GLY A 280 0.40 -12.32 14.40
CA GLY A 280 1.19 -12.53 13.19
C GLY A 280 2.23 -13.65 13.28
N GLY A 281 2.31 -14.39 14.38
CA GLY A 281 3.23 -15.54 14.52
C GLY A 281 2.90 -16.71 13.59
N THR A 282 3.79 -17.72 13.51
CA THR A 282 3.61 -18.92 12.66
C THR A 282 2.27 -19.61 12.90
N ASN A 283 1.78 -19.60 14.15
CA ASN A 283 0.46 -20.08 14.55
C ASN A 283 -0.44 -18.92 15.00
N GLY A 284 -0.16 -17.69 14.54
CA GLY A 284 -0.91 -16.49 14.89
C GLY A 284 -2.31 -16.49 14.28
N LEU A 285 -3.17 -15.66 14.83
CA LEU A 285 -4.56 -15.51 14.39
C LEU A 285 -4.67 -15.18 12.90
N ALA A 286 -3.91 -14.19 12.44
CA ALA A 286 -3.94 -13.77 11.04
C ALA A 286 -3.51 -14.91 10.09
N THR A 287 -2.48 -15.67 10.48
CA THR A 287 -2.00 -16.81 9.67
C THR A 287 -3.05 -17.92 9.59
N GLN A 288 -3.77 -18.21 10.68
CA GLN A 288 -4.80 -19.24 10.68
C GLN A 288 -6.07 -18.79 9.94
N ILE A 289 -6.45 -17.51 10.07
CA ILE A 289 -7.57 -16.93 9.31
C ILE A 289 -7.24 -16.92 7.81
N ASP A 290 -6.02 -16.53 7.42
CA ASP A 290 -5.57 -16.56 6.02
C ASP A 290 -5.64 -17.98 5.44
N ALA A 291 -5.18 -18.98 6.20
CA ALA A 291 -5.28 -20.38 5.83
C ALA A 291 -6.75 -20.84 5.66
N LEU A 292 -7.61 -20.46 6.61
CA LEU A 292 -9.05 -20.76 6.52
C LEU A 292 -9.68 -20.10 5.29
N VAL A 293 -9.44 -18.82 5.07
CA VAL A 293 -9.97 -18.09 3.90
C VAL A 293 -9.49 -18.74 2.60
N LYS A 294 -8.20 -19.08 2.49
CA LYS A 294 -7.64 -19.76 1.32
C LYS A 294 -8.25 -21.14 1.08
N GLN A 295 -8.56 -21.89 2.13
CA GLN A 295 -9.25 -23.18 2.02
C GLN A 295 -10.63 -23.04 1.36
N TYR A 296 -11.33 -21.95 1.63
CA TYR A 296 -12.66 -21.71 1.07
C TYR A 296 -12.62 -21.00 -0.28
N THR A 297 -11.77 -20.00 -0.47
CA THR A 297 -11.77 -19.09 -1.63
C THR A 297 -10.65 -19.37 -2.64
N GLY A 298 -9.65 -20.16 -2.28
CA GLY A 298 -8.49 -20.45 -3.13
C GLY A 298 -8.85 -21.22 -4.41
N ALA A 299 -7.92 -21.29 -5.35
CA ALA A 299 -8.06 -22.12 -6.55
C ALA A 299 -8.21 -23.59 -6.16
N GLY A 300 -9.33 -24.21 -6.53
CA GLY A 300 -9.70 -25.57 -6.07
C GLY A 300 -10.24 -25.64 -4.64
N GLY A 301 -10.49 -24.50 -4.01
CA GLY A 301 -11.11 -24.43 -2.69
C GLY A 301 -12.57 -24.86 -2.67
N ILE A 302 -13.15 -24.90 -1.47
CA ILE A 302 -14.50 -25.43 -1.24
C ILE A 302 -15.54 -24.69 -2.12
N LEU A 303 -15.49 -23.35 -2.19
CA LEU A 303 -16.43 -22.57 -2.99
C LEU A 303 -16.26 -22.80 -4.50
N ALA A 304 -15.02 -22.96 -4.97
CA ALA A 304 -14.74 -23.27 -6.37
C ALA A 304 -15.32 -24.66 -6.74
N THR A 305 -15.14 -25.66 -5.87
CA THR A 305 -15.68 -27.02 -6.06
C THR A 305 -17.21 -27.03 -6.08
N ILE A 306 -17.85 -26.29 -5.17
CA ILE A 306 -19.31 -26.14 -5.14
C ILE A 306 -19.82 -25.48 -6.43
N ASN A 307 -19.17 -24.41 -6.87
CA ASN A 307 -19.55 -23.71 -8.09
C ASN A 307 -19.42 -24.61 -9.34
N GLN A 308 -18.36 -25.39 -9.43
CA GLN A 308 -18.19 -26.39 -10.50
C GLN A 308 -19.30 -27.44 -10.46
N GLY A 309 -19.66 -27.95 -9.28
CA GLY A 309 -20.77 -28.89 -9.10
C GLY A 309 -22.13 -28.31 -9.54
N LEU A 310 -22.40 -27.06 -9.17
CA LEU A 310 -23.62 -26.37 -9.60
C LEU A 310 -23.65 -26.14 -11.10
N GLN A 311 -22.53 -25.72 -11.72
CA GLN A 311 -22.47 -25.59 -13.18
C GLN A 311 -22.67 -26.92 -13.92
N ALA A 312 -22.09 -27.99 -13.42
CA ALA A 312 -22.32 -29.33 -13.96
C ALA A 312 -23.80 -29.73 -13.83
N GLY A 313 -24.42 -29.44 -12.68
CA GLY A 313 -25.86 -29.66 -12.46
C GLY A 313 -26.74 -28.88 -13.43
N LEU A 314 -26.43 -27.59 -13.66
CA LEU A 314 -27.14 -26.78 -14.64
C LEU A 314 -26.99 -27.29 -16.07
N THR A 315 -25.80 -27.74 -16.44
CA THR A 315 -25.54 -28.34 -17.77
C THR A 315 -26.38 -29.62 -17.96
N ASN A 316 -26.40 -30.50 -16.93
CA ASN A 316 -27.22 -31.74 -16.96
C ASN A 316 -28.72 -31.41 -17.09
N LEU A 317 -29.19 -30.40 -16.34
CA LEU A 317 -30.59 -29.99 -16.41
C LEU A 317 -30.96 -29.44 -17.81
N ALA A 318 -30.09 -28.65 -18.42
CA ALA A 318 -30.27 -28.15 -19.78
C ALA A 318 -30.29 -29.25 -20.83
N THR A 319 -29.44 -30.29 -20.62
CA THR A 319 -29.48 -31.51 -21.48
C THR A 319 -30.79 -32.24 -21.35
N GLN A 320 -31.26 -32.50 -20.13
CA GLN A 320 -32.57 -33.18 -19.87
C GLN A 320 -33.73 -32.35 -20.45
N GLN A 321 -33.69 -31.02 -20.35
CA GLN A 321 -34.69 -30.17 -20.95
C GLN A 321 -34.70 -30.27 -22.49
N THR A 322 -33.54 -30.39 -23.11
CA THR A 322 -33.41 -30.58 -24.56
C THR A 322 -33.95 -31.94 -24.99
N GLU A 323 -33.62 -33.00 -24.24
CA GLU A 323 -34.13 -34.37 -24.47
C GLU A 323 -35.65 -34.39 -24.35
N LEU A 324 -36.21 -33.82 -23.27
CA LEU A 324 -37.66 -33.75 -23.08
C LEU A 324 -38.37 -32.99 -24.22
N ASN A 325 -37.81 -31.84 -24.66
CA ASN A 325 -38.35 -31.13 -25.79
C ASN A 325 -38.31 -31.91 -27.10
N SER A 326 -37.26 -32.74 -27.31
CA SER A 326 -37.15 -33.64 -28.47
C SER A 326 -38.18 -34.75 -28.41
N GLU A 327 -38.41 -35.37 -27.22
CA GLU A 327 -39.44 -36.38 -27.02
C GLU A 327 -40.84 -35.80 -27.27
N LEU A 328 -41.14 -34.59 -26.76
CA LEU A 328 -42.41 -33.90 -26.98
C LEU A 328 -42.62 -33.58 -28.46
N ALA A 329 -41.59 -33.13 -29.18
CA ALA A 329 -41.66 -32.90 -30.61
C ALA A 329 -41.95 -34.22 -31.39
N THR A 330 -41.28 -35.32 -31.03
CA THR A 330 -41.50 -36.66 -31.63
C THR A 330 -42.93 -37.14 -31.37
N TYR A 331 -43.36 -37.03 -30.11
CA TYR A 331 -44.74 -37.40 -29.74
C TYR A 331 -45.80 -36.59 -30.47
N SER A 332 -45.60 -35.27 -30.58
CA SER A 332 -46.47 -34.36 -31.35
C SER A 332 -46.53 -34.75 -32.84
N ALA A 333 -45.37 -35.09 -33.43
CA ALA A 333 -45.31 -35.53 -34.83
C ALA A 333 -46.04 -36.86 -35.02
N THR A 334 -45.90 -37.81 -34.11
CA THR A 334 -46.58 -39.12 -34.11
C THR A 334 -48.08 -38.90 -34.02
N LEU A 335 -48.55 -38.11 -33.05
CA LEU A 335 -49.97 -37.77 -32.91
C LEU A 335 -50.54 -37.10 -34.18
N THR A 336 -49.81 -36.17 -34.75
CA THR A 336 -50.23 -35.51 -36.01
C THR A 336 -50.37 -36.50 -37.15
N THR A 337 -49.45 -37.47 -37.25
CA THR A 337 -49.49 -38.53 -38.24
C THR A 337 -50.71 -39.43 -38.04
N GLU A 338 -50.97 -39.86 -36.78
CA GLU A 338 -52.14 -40.68 -36.43
C GLU A 338 -53.47 -39.96 -36.69
N TYR A 339 -53.55 -38.65 -36.33
CA TYR A 339 -54.75 -37.85 -36.64
C TYR A 339 -54.99 -37.70 -38.16
N ASN A 340 -53.93 -37.44 -38.93
CA ASN A 340 -54.03 -37.37 -40.38
C ASN A 340 -54.45 -38.70 -41.01
N ALA A 341 -53.96 -39.85 -40.49
CA ALA A 341 -54.37 -41.16 -40.92
C ALA A 341 -55.85 -41.43 -40.56
N MET A 342 -56.27 -41.01 -39.35
CA MET A 342 -57.66 -41.12 -38.93
C MET A 342 -58.58 -40.22 -39.81
N ASP A 343 -58.21 -39.00 -40.14
CA ASP A 343 -58.93 -38.13 -41.01
C ASP A 343 -59.09 -38.72 -42.43
N THR A 344 -58.02 -39.34 -42.95
CA THR A 344 -57.99 -40.01 -44.21
C THR A 344 -58.96 -41.22 -44.18
N ALA A 345 -58.97 -42.04 -43.12
CA ALA A 345 -59.85 -43.16 -42.92
C ALA A 345 -61.34 -42.71 -42.83
N VAL A 346 -61.61 -41.61 -42.09
CA VAL A 346 -62.94 -41.03 -41.99
C VAL A 346 -63.44 -40.49 -43.35
N ALA A 347 -62.56 -39.85 -44.13
CA ALA A 347 -62.88 -39.40 -45.48
C ALA A 347 -63.24 -40.59 -46.40
N GLN A 348 -62.47 -41.68 -46.36
CA GLN A 348 -62.76 -42.93 -47.10
C GLN A 348 -64.07 -43.59 -46.67
N LEU A 349 -64.35 -43.60 -45.36
CA LEU A 349 -65.63 -44.07 -44.84
C LEU A 349 -66.82 -43.21 -45.33
N LYS A 350 -66.68 -41.88 -45.37
CA LYS A 350 -67.67 -40.97 -45.92
C LYS A 350 -67.86 -41.20 -47.41
N GLU A 351 -66.80 -41.36 -48.17
CA GLU A 351 -66.86 -41.66 -49.60
C GLU A 351 -67.60 -43.02 -49.85
N THR A 352 -67.25 -44.06 -49.03
CA THR A 352 -67.94 -45.33 -49.05
C THR A 352 -69.41 -45.20 -48.68
N GLN A 353 -69.75 -44.37 -47.68
CA GLN A 353 -71.11 -44.02 -47.28
C GLN A 353 -71.89 -43.36 -48.43
N ASN A 354 -71.24 -42.35 -49.07
CA ASN A 354 -71.81 -41.65 -50.22
C ASN A 354 -72.09 -42.64 -51.41
N TYR A 355 -71.09 -43.53 -51.67
CA TYR A 355 -71.24 -44.60 -52.69
C TYR A 355 -72.40 -45.54 -52.37
N LEU A 356 -72.52 -46.03 -51.16
CA LEU A 356 -73.61 -46.88 -50.70
C LEU A 356 -74.94 -46.14 -50.75
N THR A 357 -74.98 -44.84 -50.34
CA THR A 357 -76.16 -44.02 -50.41
C THR A 357 -76.61 -43.85 -51.86
N ALA A 358 -75.73 -43.62 -52.81
CA ALA A 358 -76.00 -43.54 -54.22
C ALA A 358 -76.42 -44.86 -54.86
N ALA A 359 -75.78 -46.01 -54.39
CA ALA A 359 -76.12 -47.33 -54.90
C ALA A 359 -77.47 -47.83 -54.43
N PHE A 360 -77.87 -47.48 -53.20
CA PHE A 360 -79.14 -47.97 -52.61
C PHE A 360 -80.34 -47.02 -52.67
N ASN A 361 -80.09 -45.76 -53.12
CA ASN A 361 -81.16 -44.79 -53.32
C ASN A 361 -81.12 -44.16 -54.71
N PRO A 362 -81.39 -44.96 -55.78
CA PRO A 362 -81.50 -44.40 -57.16
C PRO A 362 -82.88 -43.76 -57.32
N SER A 363 -83.08 -42.57 -57.01
CA SER A 363 -83.96 -41.64 -57.66
C SER A 363 -84.34 -40.42 -56.80
N SER A 364 -83.86 -39.29 -57.22
CA SER A 364 -84.63 -38.15 -57.64
C SER A 364 -83.68 -37.04 -58.06
N SER A 365 -83.55 -36.88 -59.35
CA SER A 365 -83.01 -35.67 -59.99
C SER A 365 -83.99 -34.58 -59.78
N SER A 366 -83.57 -33.54 -59.03
CA SER A 366 -84.08 -32.22 -59.21
C SER A 366 -82.97 -31.19 -58.95
N SER A 367 -82.63 -30.52 -60.03
CA SER A 367 -81.77 -29.40 -60.15
C SER A 367 -82.13 -28.28 -59.17
N SER A 368 -81.18 -27.78 -58.45
CA SER A 368 -81.15 -26.32 -58.12
C SER A 368 -79.67 -25.90 -57.86
N SER A 369 -79.27 -25.11 -58.82
CA SER A 369 -78.10 -24.26 -58.74
C SER A 369 -78.25 -23.27 -57.60
N SER A 370 -77.24 -23.12 -56.76
CA SER A 370 -76.93 -21.84 -56.15
C SER A 370 -75.51 -21.75 -55.73
N SER A 371 -74.91 -20.83 -56.32
CA SER A 371 -73.62 -20.18 -56.20
C SER A 371 -73.26 -19.71 -54.83
N SER A 372 -71.97 -19.49 -54.71
CA SER A 372 -71.25 -18.54 -53.84
C SER A 372 -71.02 -18.99 -52.42
N SER A 373 -69.93 -18.72 -51.81
CA SER A 373 -68.93 -17.70 -51.96
C SER A 373 -67.70 -18.06 -51.12
N ASN A 374 -66.64 -17.74 -51.71
CA ASN A 374 -65.32 -17.62 -51.15
C ASN A 374 -65.30 -16.72 -49.92
N LEU A 375 -64.69 -17.11 -48.82
CA LEU A 375 -64.20 -16.21 -47.82
C LEU A 375 -62.86 -16.69 -47.29
N THR A 376 -61.88 -16.08 -47.88
CA THR A 376 -60.49 -15.90 -47.31
C THR A 376 -60.53 -15.06 -46.09
N SER A 377 -59.75 -15.47 -45.07
CA SER A 377 -58.99 -14.57 -44.18
C SER A 377 -58.10 -15.51 -43.34
N GLY A 378 -56.84 -15.45 -43.39
CA GLY A 378 -56.01 -14.26 -43.31
C GLY A 378 -55.50 -14.16 -41.90
N THR A 379 -54.26 -14.58 -41.73
CA THR A 379 -53.19 -13.97 -40.92
C THR A 379 -53.55 -13.60 -39.48
N THR A 380 -52.72 -13.78 -38.52
CA THR A 380 -51.37 -13.21 -38.27
C THR A 380 -50.81 -13.74 -36.97
N SER A 381 -49.55 -14.09 -36.99
CA SER A 381 -48.43 -13.87 -36.11
C SER A 381 -48.66 -12.98 -34.86
N THR A 382 -48.25 -13.42 -33.70
CA THR A 382 -47.11 -12.92 -32.90
C THR A 382 -46.58 -14.02 -32.01
#